data_2fb662e45b22b732b9b21f8c8169c57f
#
_entry.id   2fb662e45b22b732b9b21f8c8169c57f
#
_cell.length_a   1.000
_cell.length_b   1.000
_cell.length_c   1.000
_cell.angle_alpha   90.00
_cell.angle_beta   90.00
_cell.angle_gamma   90.00
#
_symmetry.space_group_name_H-M   'P 1'
#
loop_
_entity.id
_entity.type
_entity.pdbx_description
1 polymer ?
#
loop_
_entity_poly.entity_id
_entity_poly.type
_entity_poly.pdbx_seq_one_letter_code
_entity_poly.pdbx_strand_id
1 'polypeptide(L)'
;LPSLMFHYVLDQANSLQFRYRSITSSPSITDLQSVVNNSNPLFLFAGNPYLDQELSHIANLRYIHTTKSGHTFIAMLGATYKQKYIGDSTFVANENIELMLSVTLNKGAQFTRPINLNGYYSLQFMLTYGFPLDLIRSNINVSIAANYTNTPTVFNGVTSDTRELNLIPKIIIGSNINKNIDFTASYSATINNIFSSSDEATSNDYIT
;
A
#
# COMPACT_ATOMS: atom_id res chain seq x y z
N LEU A 1 20.88 -9.48 -2.21
CA LEU A 1 20.22 -8.21 -1.93
C LEU A 1 20.50 -7.82 -0.48
N PRO A 2 20.85 -6.55 -0.20
CA PRO A 2 21.24 -6.12 1.15
C PRO A 2 20.05 -6.14 2.11
N SER A 3 20.32 -6.58 3.33
CA SER A 3 19.40 -6.47 4.47
C SER A 3 20.17 -6.07 5.71
N LEU A 4 19.54 -5.27 6.56
CA LEU A 4 20.05 -4.83 7.84
C LEU A 4 18.97 -4.97 8.90
N MET A 5 19.31 -5.50 10.04
CA MET A 5 18.45 -5.53 11.21
C MET A 5 19.23 -5.02 12.41
N PHE A 6 18.66 -4.06 13.09
CA PHE A 6 19.18 -3.50 14.32
C PHE A 6 18.09 -3.59 15.39
N HIS A 7 18.46 -4.16 16.54
CA HIS A 7 17.59 -4.25 17.71
C HIS A 7 18.34 -3.73 18.91
N TYR A 8 17.78 -2.73 19.56
CA TYR A 8 18.36 -2.09 20.73
C TYR A 8 17.35 -2.10 21.89
N VAL A 9 17.74 -2.73 22.98
CA VAL A 9 17.00 -2.73 24.24
C VAL A 9 17.58 -1.59 25.08
N LEU A 10 16.82 -0.50 25.20
CA LEU A 10 17.22 0.68 25.97
C LEU A 10 17.21 0.33 27.48
N ASP A 11 16.13 -0.34 27.92
CA ASP A 11 15.95 -0.87 29.27
C ASP A 11 14.90 -1.99 29.25
N GLN A 12 14.48 -2.46 30.46
CA GLN A 12 13.46 -3.55 30.58
C GLN A 12 12.09 -3.17 30.02
N ALA A 13 11.78 -1.90 29.90
CA ALA A 13 10.51 -1.38 29.43
C ALA A 13 10.53 -0.93 27.96
N ASN A 14 11.71 -0.61 27.40
CA ASN A 14 11.86 0.09 26.15
C ASN A 14 12.73 -0.69 25.17
N SER A 15 12.22 -0.88 23.96
CA SER A 15 12.97 -1.47 22.86
C SER A 15 12.74 -0.75 21.54
N LEU A 16 13.78 -0.70 20.73
CA LEU A 16 13.79 -0.10 19.40
C LEU A 16 14.28 -1.13 18.38
N GLN A 17 13.54 -1.32 17.32
CA GLN A 17 13.90 -2.21 16.23
C GLN A 17 13.88 -1.46 14.91
N PHE A 18 14.96 -1.53 14.17
CA PHE A 18 15.05 -1.06 12.79
C PHE A 18 15.33 -2.24 11.88
N ARG A 19 14.61 -2.31 10.75
CA ARG A 19 14.83 -3.30 9.71
C ARG A 19 14.81 -2.63 8.36
N TYR A 20 15.83 -2.90 7.58
CA TYR A 20 15.91 -2.54 6.18
C TYR A 20 16.13 -3.79 5.34
N ARG A 21 15.50 -3.85 4.18
CA ARG A 21 15.73 -4.88 3.17
C ARG A 21 15.45 -4.35 1.78
N SER A 22 16.17 -4.87 0.80
CA SER A 22 15.82 -4.70 -0.61
C SER A 22 15.37 -6.04 -1.21
N ILE A 23 14.41 -5.98 -2.13
CA ILE A 23 13.81 -7.13 -2.80
C ILE A 23 13.65 -6.78 -4.26
N THR A 24 14.01 -7.70 -5.17
CA THR A 24 13.66 -7.60 -6.59
C THR A 24 12.40 -8.44 -6.85
N SER A 25 11.53 -7.90 -7.69
CA SER A 25 10.35 -8.60 -8.21
C SER A 25 10.41 -8.63 -9.73
N SER A 26 10.30 -9.81 -10.30
CA SER A 26 10.21 -9.96 -11.75
C SER A 26 8.82 -9.61 -12.25
N PRO A 27 8.68 -9.06 -13.48
CA PRO A 27 7.39 -8.90 -14.11
C PRO A 27 6.64 -10.24 -14.19
N SER A 28 5.32 -10.19 -14.17
CA SER A 28 4.50 -11.39 -14.38
C SER A 28 4.58 -11.88 -15.84
N ILE A 29 4.24 -13.13 -16.09
CA ILE A 29 4.19 -13.68 -17.46
C ILE A 29 3.19 -12.87 -18.31
N THR A 30 2.07 -12.46 -17.75
CA THR A 30 1.05 -11.64 -18.42
C THR A 30 1.61 -10.27 -18.79
N ASP A 31 2.40 -9.66 -17.90
CA ASP A 31 3.02 -8.36 -18.18
C ASP A 31 4.09 -8.41 -19.28
N LEU A 32 4.69 -9.58 -19.50
CA LEU A 32 5.70 -9.79 -20.54
C LEU A 32 5.10 -10.23 -21.89
N GLN A 33 3.86 -10.71 -21.91
CA GLN A 33 3.21 -11.21 -23.12
C GLN A 33 2.80 -10.07 -24.06
N SER A 34 3.47 -9.92 -25.18
CA SER A 34 3.16 -8.87 -26.19
C SER A 34 1.89 -9.12 -27.01
N VAL A 35 1.17 -10.22 -26.75
CA VAL A 35 -0.08 -10.54 -27.46
C VAL A 35 -1.19 -9.62 -26.97
N VAL A 36 -1.89 -8.98 -27.91
CA VAL A 36 -3.01 -8.09 -27.58
C VAL A 36 -4.21 -8.92 -27.12
N ASN A 37 -4.67 -8.68 -25.91
CA ASN A 37 -5.96 -9.18 -25.44
C ASN A 37 -7.05 -8.20 -25.88
N ASN A 38 -7.91 -8.65 -26.79
CA ASN A 38 -9.03 -7.90 -27.35
C ASN A 38 -10.40 -8.53 -27.02
N SER A 39 -10.47 -9.33 -25.95
CA SER A 39 -11.74 -9.94 -25.50
C SER A 39 -12.80 -8.88 -25.19
N ASN A 40 -12.36 -7.68 -24.77
CA ASN A 40 -13.21 -6.50 -24.67
C ASN A 40 -12.74 -5.45 -25.66
N PRO A 41 -13.52 -5.14 -26.72
CA PRO A 41 -13.10 -4.21 -27.77
C PRO A 41 -12.97 -2.74 -27.30
N LEU A 42 -13.46 -2.40 -26.11
CA LEU A 42 -13.31 -1.06 -25.51
C LEU A 42 -12.08 -0.94 -24.61
N PHE A 43 -11.54 -2.05 -24.11
CA PHE A 43 -10.41 -2.10 -23.19
C PHE A 43 -9.42 -3.17 -23.64
N LEU A 44 -8.47 -2.77 -24.43
CA LEU A 44 -7.41 -3.66 -24.94
C LEU A 44 -6.20 -3.59 -23.99
N PHE A 45 -5.53 -4.72 -23.86
CA PHE A 45 -4.31 -4.84 -23.07
C PHE A 45 -3.25 -5.61 -23.86
N ALA A 46 -2.00 -5.20 -23.75
CA ALA A 46 -0.85 -6.00 -24.20
C ALA A 46 0.30 -5.84 -23.20
N GLY A 47 0.96 -6.94 -22.88
CA GLY A 47 2.17 -6.91 -22.06
C GLY A 47 3.35 -6.27 -22.80
N ASN A 48 4.46 -6.11 -22.07
CA ASN A 48 5.68 -5.48 -22.53
C ASN A 48 6.88 -6.41 -22.26
N PRO A 49 7.44 -7.07 -23.27
CA PRO A 49 8.58 -7.99 -23.09
C PRO A 49 9.88 -7.29 -22.65
N TYR A 50 9.93 -5.95 -22.71
CA TYR A 50 11.10 -5.14 -22.36
C TYR A 50 11.03 -4.59 -20.91
N LEU A 51 10.14 -5.11 -20.08
CA LEU A 51 10.08 -4.72 -18.66
C LEU A 51 11.32 -5.18 -17.91
N ASP A 52 11.89 -4.24 -17.18
CA ASP A 52 12.91 -4.52 -16.18
C ASP A 52 12.29 -5.02 -14.88
N GLN A 53 13.10 -5.70 -14.07
CA GLN A 53 12.72 -6.08 -12.71
C GLN A 53 12.56 -4.84 -11.82
N GLU A 54 11.54 -4.87 -10.98
CA GLU A 54 11.33 -3.87 -9.94
C GLU A 54 12.28 -4.12 -8.76
N LEU A 55 12.91 -3.06 -8.23
CA LEU A 55 13.71 -3.10 -7.01
C LEU A 55 13.01 -2.30 -5.91
N SER A 56 12.60 -2.98 -4.86
CA SER A 56 11.95 -2.40 -3.69
C SER A 56 12.93 -2.24 -2.54
N HIS A 57 12.97 -1.04 -1.94
CA HIS A 57 13.67 -0.72 -0.70
C HIS A 57 12.62 -0.56 0.40
N ILE A 58 12.71 -1.37 1.45
CA ILE A 58 11.73 -1.40 2.53
C ILE A 58 12.45 -1.14 3.85
N ALA A 59 12.06 -0.08 4.54
CA ALA A 59 12.57 0.29 5.86
C ALA A 59 11.42 0.29 6.87
N ASN A 60 11.65 -0.29 8.05
CA ASN A 60 10.69 -0.30 9.15
C ASN A 60 11.40 0.05 10.45
N LEU A 61 10.79 0.94 11.22
CA LEU A 61 11.20 1.30 12.57
C LEU A 61 10.05 1.00 13.52
N ARG A 62 10.36 0.30 14.61
CA ARG A 62 9.38 -0.05 15.65
C ARG A 62 9.95 0.31 17.01
N TYR A 63 9.19 1.08 17.78
CA TYR A 63 9.45 1.35 19.17
C TYR A 63 8.35 0.73 20.03
N ILE A 64 8.76 0.09 21.13
CA ILE A 64 7.84 -0.51 22.10
C ILE A 64 8.24 0.00 23.47
N HIS A 65 7.25 0.48 24.22
CA HIS A 65 7.35 0.77 25.65
C HIS A 65 6.30 -0.03 26.39
N THR A 66 6.72 -0.78 27.41
CA THR A 66 5.80 -1.57 28.25
C THR A 66 6.09 -1.32 29.73
N THR A 67 5.09 -0.87 30.47
CA THR A 67 5.20 -0.62 31.90
C THR A 67 4.95 -1.90 32.71
N LYS A 68 5.42 -1.91 33.96
CA LYS A 68 5.13 -3.01 34.91
C LYS A 68 3.63 -3.14 35.21
N SER A 69 2.86 -2.08 35.04
CA SER A 69 1.39 -2.05 35.22
C SER A 69 0.62 -2.55 33.99
N GLY A 70 1.32 -3.09 32.95
CA GLY A 70 0.67 -3.65 31.76
C GLY A 70 0.30 -2.63 30.68
N HIS A 71 0.63 -1.35 30.84
CA HIS A 71 0.44 -0.38 29.76
C HIS A 71 1.49 -0.59 28.67
N THR A 72 1.07 -0.59 27.43
CA THR A 72 1.94 -0.79 26.27
C THR A 72 1.73 0.34 25.27
N PHE A 73 2.82 0.95 24.84
CA PHE A 73 2.84 1.90 23.73
C PHE A 73 3.68 1.35 22.60
N ILE A 74 3.13 1.33 21.39
CA ILE A 74 3.83 0.88 20.18
C ILE A 74 3.74 1.99 19.15
N ALA A 75 4.90 2.40 18.62
CA ALA A 75 4.99 3.28 17.47
C ALA A 75 5.71 2.54 16.33
N MET A 76 5.14 2.58 15.13
CA MET A 76 5.73 1.99 13.94
C MET A 76 5.78 3.00 12.81
N LEU A 77 6.90 3.03 12.10
CA LEU A 77 7.11 3.76 10.86
C LEU A 77 7.58 2.78 9.81
N GLY A 78 6.94 2.78 8.66
CA GLY A 78 7.33 2.01 7.48
C GLY A 78 7.54 2.93 6.30
N ALA A 79 8.53 2.64 5.48
CA ALA A 79 8.76 3.33 4.21
C ALA A 79 9.11 2.30 3.14
N THR A 80 8.48 2.40 1.99
CA THR A 80 8.77 1.61 0.80
C THR A 80 9.04 2.56 -0.35
N TYR A 81 10.14 2.34 -1.04
CA TYR A 81 10.48 3.03 -2.29
C TYR A 81 10.78 1.99 -3.37
N LYS A 82 10.23 2.17 -4.56
CA LYS A 82 10.42 1.25 -5.67
C LYS A 82 11.13 1.93 -6.84
N GLN A 83 12.22 1.34 -7.26
CA GLN A 83 12.90 1.68 -8.52
C GLN A 83 12.34 0.79 -9.61
N LYS A 84 12.13 1.36 -10.80
CA LYS A 84 11.55 0.66 -11.95
C LYS A 84 10.21 0.00 -11.63
N TYR A 85 9.38 0.70 -10.83
CA TYR A 85 8.02 0.25 -10.52
C TYR A 85 7.28 -0.12 -11.81
N ILE A 86 6.64 -1.29 -11.83
CA ILE A 86 5.83 -1.72 -12.96
C ILE A 86 4.43 -1.16 -12.77
N GLY A 87 4.13 -0.10 -13.52
CA GLY A 87 2.84 0.57 -13.55
C GLY A 87 2.27 0.57 -14.95
N ASP A 88 1.06 1.12 -15.10
CA ASP A 88 0.33 1.10 -16.35
C ASP A 88 0.49 2.40 -17.12
N SER A 89 0.61 2.25 -18.45
CA SER A 89 0.44 3.30 -19.44
C SER A 89 -0.83 3.03 -20.21
N THR A 90 -1.80 3.94 -20.09
CA THR A 90 -3.10 3.84 -20.76
C THR A 90 -3.27 5.02 -21.70
N PHE A 91 -3.75 4.77 -22.91
CA PHE A 91 -4.20 5.83 -23.80
C PHE A 91 -5.57 5.53 -24.41
N VAL A 92 -6.30 6.60 -24.73
CA VAL A 92 -7.58 6.54 -25.43
C VAL A 92 -7.36 6.90 -26.88
N ALA A 93 -7.81 6.05 -27.79
CA ALA A 93 -7.64 6.28 -29.21
C ALA A 93 -8.54 7.43 -29.73
N ASN A 94 -7.93 8.43 -30.36
CA ASN A 94 -8.65 9.55 -31.01
C ASN A 94 -9.21 9.17 -32.39
N GLU A 95 -8.65 8.13 -33.00
CA GLU A 95 -9.00 7.56 -34.29
C GLU A 95 -8.78 6.04 -34.26
N ASN A 96 -9.19 5.33 -35.30
CA ASN A 96 -8.92 3.90 -35.39
C ASN A 96 -7.43 3.69 -35.63
N ILE A 97 -6.78 2.91 -34.74
CA ILE A 97 -5.34 2.63 -34.77
C ILE A 97 -5.16 1.12 -34.98
N GLU A 98 -4.42 0.75 -36.03
CA GLU A 98 -4.03 -0.64 -36.20
C GLU A 98 -2.87 -0.97 -35.26
N LEU A 99 -3.13 -1.92 -34.34
CA LEU A 99 -2.12 -2.48 -33.44
C LEU A 99 -1.46 -3.69 -34.10
N MET A 100 -0.56 -4.35 -33.40
CA MET A 100 0.12 -5.55 -33.91
C MET A 100 -0.88 -6.67 -34.28
N LEU A 101 -0.56 -7.47 -35.33
CA LEU A 101 -1.33 -8.65 -35.74
C LEU A 101 -2.77 -8.37 -36.17
N SER A 102 -3.01 -7.26 -36.89
CA SER A 102 -4.34 -6.92 -37.45
C SER A 102 -5.43 -6.70 -36.42
N VAL A 103 -5.08 -6.32 -35.18
CA VAL A 103 -6.04 -5.89 -34.17
C VAL A 103 -6.20 -4.39 -34.26
N THR A 104 -7.44 -3.92 -34.49
CA THR A 104 -7.75 -2.50 -34.54
C THR A 104 -8.22 -2.00 -33.20
N LEU A 105 -7.56 -0.97 -32.66
CA LEU A 105 -8.06 -0.17 -31.55
C LEU A 105 -9.02 0.88 -32.11
N ASN A 106 -10.29 0.72 -31.83
CA ASN A 106 -11.32 1.63 -32.33
C ASN A 106 -11.24 3.00 -31.62
N LYS A 107 -11.67 4.05 -32.33
CA LYS A 107 -11.81 5.39 -31.73
C LYS A 107 -12.63 5.32 -30.43
N GLY A 108 -12.12 5.92 -29.38
CA GLY A 108 -12.71 5.93 -28.04
C GLY A 108 -12.39 4.70 -27.18
N ALA A 109 -11.77 3.66 -27.75
CA ALA A 109 -11.30 2.53 -26.97
C ALA A 109 -9.98 2.84 -26.25
N GLN A 110 -9.73 2.13 -25.16
CA GLN A 110 -8.53 2.26 -24.34
C GLN A 110 -7.55 1.13 -24.64
N PHE A 111 -6.27 1.47 -24.64
CA PHE A 111 -5.18 0.50 -24.68
C PHE A 111 -4.28 0.69 -23.49
N THR A 112 -4.08 -0.36 -22.71
CA THR A 112 -3.23 -0.36 -21.52
C THR A 112 -2.04 -1.29 -21.73
N ARG A 113 -0.88 -0.84 -21.26
CA ARG A 113 0.38 -1.57 -21.35
C ARG A 113 1.22 -1.31 -20.10
N PRO A 114 1.82 -2.33 -19.48
CA PRO A 114 2.74 -2.13 -18.37
C PRO A 114 4.05 -1.52 -18.82
N ILE A 115 4.58 -0.59 -18.03
CA ILE A 115 5.86 0.08 -18.24
C ILE A 115 6.61 0.25 -16.92
N ASN A 116 7.94 0.42 -16.98
CA ASN A 116 8.69 0.77 -15.79
C ASN A 116 8.62 2.28 -15.54
N LEU A 117 8.21 2.64 -14.34
CA LEU A 117 8.08 4.02 -13.85
C LEU A 117 8.95 4.24 -12.61
N ASN A 118 9.33 5.50 -12.40
CA ASN A 118 9.95 5.93 -11.13
C ASN A 118 8.96 6.80 -10.37
N GLY A 119 9.17 6.92 -9.05
CA GLY A 119 8.35 7.80 -8.23
C GLY A 119 7.36 7.07 -7.32
N TYR A 120 7.27 5.73 -7.38
CA TYR A 120 6.47 4.99 -6.40
C TYR A 120 7.10 5.05 -5.02
N TYR A 121 6.34 5.49 -4.03
CA TYR A 121 6.69 5.34 -2.62
C TYR A 121 5.44 5.19 -1.75
N SER A 122 5.62 4.52 -0.62
CA SER A 122 4.58 4.35 0.39
C SER A 122 5.16 4.59 1.78
N LEU A 123 4.43 5.35 2.60
CA LEU A 123 4.75 5.63 3.99
C LEU A 123 3.65 5.07 4.87
N GLN A 124 4.04 4.40 5.94
CA GLN A 124 3.12 3.81 6.91
C GLN A 124 3.47 4.31 8.29
N PHE A 125 2.47 4.72 9.03
CA PHE A 125 2.60 5.14 10.42
C PHE A 125 1.53 4.43 11.24
N MET A 126 1.89 3.94 12.42
CA MET A 126 0.94 3.35 13.35
C MET A 126 1.34 3.67 14.79
N LEU A 127 0.38 4.14 15.54
CA LEU A 127 0.47 4.25 17.00
C LEU A 127 -0.57 3.34 17.64
N THR A 128 -0.16 2.62 18.67
CA THR A 128 -1.06 1.79 19.48
C THR A 128 -0.76 2.06 20.95
N TYR A 129 -1.82 2.29 21.71
CA TYR A 129 -1.76 2.35 23.17
C TYR A 129 -2.69 1.30 23.77
N GLY A 130 -2.09 0.38 24.51
CA GLY A 130 -2.78 -0.69 25.21
C GLY A 130 -2.73 -0.47 26.72
N PHE A 131 -3.85 -0.70 27.40
CA PHE A 131 -3.91 -0.62 28.86
C PHE A 131 -4.91 -1.63 29.44
N PRO A 132 -4.60 -2.19 30.63
CA PRO A 132 -5.53 -3.05 31.33
C PRO A 132 -6.66 -2.23 31.96
N LEU A 133 -7.85 -2.80 31.99
CA LEU A 133 -9.03 -2.28 32.70
C LEU A 133 -9.48 -3.34 33.71
N ASP A 134 -8.90 -3.28 34.88
CA ASP A 134 -9.04 -4.31 35.93
C ASP A 134 -10.49 -4.51 36.41
N LEU A 135 -11.30 -3.44 36.37
CA LEU A 135 -12.71 -3.47 36.77
C LEU A 135 -13.51 -4.54 36.02
N ILE A 136 -13.21 -4.74 34.74
CA ILE A 136 -13.89 -5.72 33.88
C ILE A 136 -12.92 -6.81 33.36
N ARG A 137 -11.75 -6.91 33.96
CA ARG A 137 -10.70 -7.89 33.58
C ARG A 137 -10.43 -7.91 32.08
N SER A 138 -10.31 -6.73 31.48
CA SER A 138 -10.17 -6.55 30.05
C SER A 138 -8.90 -5.78 29.71
N ASN A 139 -8.43 -5.96 28.49
CA ASN A 139 -7.38 -5.13 27.90
C ASN A 139 -7.99 -4.29 26.78
N ILE A 140 -7.73 -3.01 26.79
CA ILE A 140 -8.16 -2.08 25.75
C ILE A 140 -6.94 -1.67 24.95
N ASN A 141 -7.04 -1.76 23.61
CA ASN A 141 -6.04 -1.27 22.69
C ASN A 141 -6.70 -0.23 21.78
N VAL A 142 -6.17 0.98 21.80
CA VAL A 142 -6.56 2.06 20.88
C VAL A 142 -5.42 2.28 19.92
N SER A 143 -5.70 2.27 18.64
CA SER A 143 -4.69 2.50 17.60
C SER A 143 -5.18 3.45 16.52
N ILE A 144 -4.23 4.14 15.90
CA ILE A 144 -4.42 4.90 14.69
C ILE A 144 -3.32 4.51 13.72
N ALA A 145 -3.70 4.16 12.49
CA ALA A 145 -2.75 3.96 11.40
C ALA A 145 -3.01 4.98 10.31
N ALA A 146 -1.94 5.42 9.65
CA ALA A 146 -1.97 6.27 8.48
C ALA A 146 -1.09 5.63 7.40
N ASN A 147 -1.63 5.43 6.20
CA ASN A 147 -0.90 4.93 5.04
C ASN A 147 -0.98 5.99 3.94
N TYR A 148 0.15 6.45 3.47
CA TYR A 148 0.26 7.35 2.34
C TYR A 148 1.00 6.66 1.21
N THR A 149 0.40 6.62 0.01
CA THR A 149 1.00 5.98 -1.17
C THR A 149 0.97 6.95 -2.35
N ASN A 150 2.09 7.10 -3.03
CA ASN A 150 2.21 7.77 -4.31
C ASN A 150 2.45 6.73 -5.39
N THR A 151 1.53 6.66 -6.36
CA THR A 151 1.59 5.70 -7.46
C THR A 151 1.67 6.46 -8.79
N PRO A 152 2.81 6.40 -9.49
CA PRO A 152 2.95 6.99 -10.82
C PRO A 152 2.19 6.16 -11.85
N THR A 153 1.52 6.85 -12.77
CA THR A 153 0.82 6.28 -13.92
C THR A 153 1.08 7.12 -15.16
N VAL A 154 0.82 6.58 -16.34
CA VAL A 154 0.85 7.35 -17.59
C VAL A 154 -0.52 7.27 -18.26
N PHE A 155 -1.11 8.43 -18.52
CA PHE A 155 -2.37 8.53 -19.25
C PHE A 155 -2.23 9.48 -20.43
N ASN A 156 -2.55 8.98 -21.63
CA ASN A 156 -2.39 9.71 -22.90
C ASN A 156 -0.97 10.32 -23.09
N GLY A 157 0.06 9.59 -22.66
CA GLY A 157 1.46 10.04 -22.75
C GLY A 157 1.89 11.05 -21.69
N VAL A 158 1.00 11.42 -20.77
CA VAL A 158 1.29 12.32 -19.65
C VAL A 158 1.48 11.51 -18.38
N THR A 159 2.61 11.68 -17.71
CA THR A 159 2.85 11.07 -16.39
C THR A 159 2.07 11.85 -15.33
N SER A 160 1.32 11.12 -14.54
CA SER A 160 0.59 11.67 -13.40
C SER A 160 0.80 10.79 -12.17
N ASP A 161 0.67 11.39 -10.98
CA ASP A 161 0.76 10.70 -9.70
C ASP A 161 -0.62 10.61 -9.06
N THR A 162 -1.00 9.40 -8.67
CA THR A 162 -2.15 9.19 -7.78
C THR A 162 -1.64 9.09 -6.35
N ARG A 163 -2.14 9.94 -5.47
CA ARG A 163 -1.79 10.00 -4.06
C ARG A 163 -2.97 9.54 -3.22
N GLU A 164 -2.74 8.56 -2.39
CA GLU A 164 -3.76 7.98 -1.53
C GLU A 164 -3.35 8.13 -0.08
N LEU A 165 -4.23 8.65 0.76
CA LEU A 165 -4.08 8.75 2.21
C LEU A 165 -5.20 7.98 2.88
N ASN A 166 -4.85 6.90 3.59
CA ASN A 166 -5.77 6.10 4.39
C ASN A 166 -5.51 6.33 5.87
N LEU A 167 -6.54 6.76 6.60
CA LEU A 167 -6.52 6.85 8.06
C LEU A 167 -7.41 5.77 8.65
N ILE A 168 -6.86 4.99 9.59
CA ILE A 168 -7.52 3.81 10.14
C ILE A 168 -7.47 3.88 11.68
N PRO A 169 -8.43 4.57 12.33
CA PRO A 169 -8.65 4.46 13.76
C PRO A 169 -9.23 3.08 14.10
N LYS A 170 -8.75 2.49 15.20
CA LYS A 170 -9.19 1.17 15.66
C LYS A 170 -9.20 1.10 17.17
N ILE A 171 -10.21 0.47 17.74
CA ILE A 171 -10.29 0.08 19.15
C ILE A 171 -10.54 -1.43 19.24
N ILE A 172 -9.84 -2.07 20.16
CA ILE A 172 -10.02 -3.49 20.47
C ILE A 172 -10.17 -3.61 21.97
N ILE A 173 -11.21 -4.32 22.41
CA ILE A 173 -11.46 -4.69 23.78
C ILE A 173 -11.40 -6.22 23.86
N GLY A 174 -10.40 -6.74 24.54
CA GLY A 174 -10.25 -8.17 24.81
C GLY A 174 -10.48 -8.43 26.30
N SER A 175 -11.41 -9.29 26.63
CA SER A 175 -11.77 -9.63 28.00
C SER A 175 -11.50 -11.10 28.27
N ASN A 176 -10.89 -11.36 29.42
CA ASN A 176 -10.69 -12.70 29.96
C ASN A 176 -11.36 -12.75 31.35
N ILE A 177 -12.71 -12.86 31.33
CA ILE A 177 -13.53 -12.74 32.54
C ILE A 177 -13.26 -13.90 33.49
N ASN A 178 -13.22 -15.12 32.97
CA ASN A 178 -12.90 -16.34 33.72
C ASN A 178 -12.41 -17.44 32.78
N LYS A 179 -12.10 -18.64 33.31
CA LYS A 179 -11.60 -19.80 32.53
C LYS A 179 -12.55 -20.28 31.41
N ASN A 180 -13.82 -19.90 31.47
CA ASN A 180 -14.86 -20.39 30.56
C ASN A 180 -15.45 -19.28 29.69
N ILE A 181 -15.14 -18.00 29.97
CA ILE A 181 -15.70 -16.84 29.25
C ILE A 181 -14.55 -15.93 28.85
N ASP A 182 -14.40 -15.81 27.56
CA ASP A 182 -13.49 -14.90 26.88
C ASP A 182 -14.24 -14.24 25.72
N PHE A 183 -14.05 -12.95 25.49
CA PHE A 183 -14.60 -12.27 24.34
C PHE A 183 -13.64 -11.21 23.81
N THR A 184 -13.72 -10.96 22.52
CA THR A 184 -13.02 -9.86 21.86
C THR A 184 -14.04 -9.06 21.04
N ALA A 185 -14.10 -7.77 21.29
CA ALA A 185 -14.84 -6.82 20.47
C ALA A 185 -13.86 -5.88 19.78
N SER A 186 -14.05 -5.60 18.50
CA SER A 186 -13.24 -4.64 17.77
C SER A 186 -14.11 -3.74 16.91
N TYR A 187 -13.70 -2.48 16.83
CA TYR A 187 -14.27 -1.51 15.91
C TYR A 187 -13.14 -0.81 15.17
N SER A 188 -13.27 -0.66 13.86
CA SER A 188 -12.34 0.12 13.03
C SER A 188 -13.12 0.87 11.97
N ALA A 189 -12.64 2.05 11.62
CA ALA A 189 -13.13 2.82 10.48
C ALA A 189 -11.96 3.06 9.52
N THR A 190 -12.25 3.19 8.23
CA THR A 190 -11.26 3.59 7.22
C THR A 190 -11.74 4.86 6.56
N ILE A 191 -10.90 5.89 6.60
CA ILE A 191 -11.11 7.16 5.92
C ILE A 191 -10.10 7.21 4.80
N ASN A 192 -10.57 7.25 3.56
CA ASN A 192 -9.73 7.21 2.36
C ASN A 192 -9.87 8.51 1.59
N ASN A 193 -8.73 9.17 1.32
CA ASN A 193 -8.64 10.37 0.49
C ASN A 193 -7.71 10.07 -0.69
N ILE A 194 -8.23 10.26 -1.91
CA ILE A 194 -7.48 10.04 -3.15
C ILE A 194 -7.34 11.39 -3.88
N PHE A 195 -6.11 11.73 -4.25
CA PHE A 195 -5.77 12.92 -5.01
C PHE A 195 -5.03 12.49 -6.28
N SER A 196 -5.44 13.00 -7.44
CA SER A 196 -4.73 12.82 -8.70
C SER A 196 -4.10 14.13 -9.14
N SER A 197 -2.86 14.08 -9.64
CA SER A 197 -2.18 15.28 -10.15
C SER A 197 -2.68 15.72 -11.53
N SER A 198 -3.51 14.90 -12.18
CA SER A 198 -4.08 15.22 -13.51
C SER A 198 -5.40 15.97 -13.46
N ASP A 199 -6.05 16.07 -12.28
CA ASP A 199 -7.32 16.77 -12.11
C ASP A 199 -7.30 17.68 -10.90
N GLU A 200 -8.00 18.82 -11.00
CA GLU A 200 -8.45 19.61 -9.87
C GLU A 200 -9.19 18.68 -8.89
N ALA A 201 -8.73 18.68 -7.66
CA ALA A 201 -9.10 17.77 -6.59
C ALA A 201 -10.58 17.34 -6.57
N THR A 202 -10.88 16.14 -6.99
CA THR A 202 -12.10 15.45 -6.58
C THR A 202 -11.80 14.67 -5.30
N SER A 203 -12.10 15.28 -4.16
CA SER A 203 -12.11 14.62 -2.86
C SER A 203 -13.32 13.70 -2.80
N ASN A 204 -13.10 12.40 -2.83
CA ASN A 204 -14.14 11.41 -2.55
C ASN A 204 -13.87 10.81 -1.17
N ASP A 205 -14.63 11.27 -0.17
CA ASP A 205 -14.59 10.71 1.17
C ASP A 205 -15.51 9.48 1.24
N TYR A 206 -14.95 8.31 1.42
CA TYR A 206 -15.69 7.08 1.72
C TYR A 206 -15.43 6.66 3.16
N ILE A 207 -16.51 6.55 3.96
CA ILE A 207 -16.48 5.99 5.31
C ILE A 207 -17.14 4.59 5.22
N THR A 208 -16.37 3.56 5.51
CA THR A 208 -16.84 2.17 5.59
C THR A 208 -16.58 1.58 6.96
#